data_afcc1a5844915967285fe5f56202a426
#
_entry.id   afcc1a5844915967285fe5f56202a426
#
_cell.length_a   1.000
_cell.length_b   1.000
_cell.length_c   1.000
_cell.angle_alpha   90.00
_cell.angle_beta   90.00
_cell.angle_gamma   90.00
#
_symmetry.space_group_name_H-M   'P 1'
#
loop_
_entity.id
_entity.type
_entity.pdbx_description
1 polymer ?
#
loop_
_entity_poly.entity_id
_entity_poly.type
_entity_poly.pdbx_seq_one_letter_code
_entity_poly.pdbx_strand_id
1 'polypeptide(L)'
;PNAAGISHNTYQDFNTGTPGAVLNNATQGGKTQLGVTIDNGNASLKGKPAELIINEVTSGNRSELKGKLEVFGNKAGVMIANPNGITCDGCGFINTPSVTLTTGRPQFDKQGALDALAVKKGSVIIGSNGLDGNGAEYVDIISRATELNGKINAKTLTLTQGANQVSFKDGTVKPITGEGAKPQLAVDTKALGGMYAGKIRLVATEDGVGVNLNSVTSTQRDISLTTAGKITLSNVTAQADLNVSGRDIVTPAGSSVRAERDMTLAATTVDNRSNTTAHGDMRVFASTVRNTGEGAALHSNNNLWIQKDALGNKATLVENRSARIQTNSGDLVIRTNKLSNVRDVLTIVTQSEAVDNEGMRIYGVLFNAHKNGDIKNRQDLYQEDYAKREKWMLPCDSVEECTYVTRNIDRWIPDERTRTFVKMSTPEAVIDSGKNSFINADLLLNDASILKAKGDI
;
A
#
# COMPACT_ATOMS: atom_id res chain seq x y z
N PRO A 1 -10.05 -29.56 -34.08
CA PRO A 1 -10.19 -28.10 -34.06
C PRO A 1 -10.86 -27.57 -35.32
N ASN A 2 -11.47 -26.40 -35.22
CA ASN A 2 -12.05 -25.70 -36.36
C ASN A 2 -10.96 -25.01 -37.22
N ALA A 3 -11.39 -24.26 -38.25
CA ALA A 3 -10.48 -23.56 -39.14
C ALA A 3 -9.60 -22.49 -38.46
N ALA A 4 -10.07 -21.98 -37.31
CA ALA A 4 -9.32 -21.01 -36.49
C ALA A 4 -8.34 -21.68 -35.48
N GLY A 5 -8.17 -23.02 -35.57
CA GLY A 5 -7.29 -23.75 -34.66
C GLY A 5 -7.86 -24.02 -33.28
N ILE A 6 -9.17 -23.83 -33.10
CA ILE A 6 -9.83 -23.94 -31.78
C ILE A 6 -10.50 -25.30 -31.62
N SER A 7 -10.18 -26.01 -30.56
CA SER A 7 -10.92 -27.15 -30.04
C SER A 7 -11.87 -26.65 -28.91
N HIS A 8 -13.13 -26.50 -29.24
CA HIS A 8 -14.15 -26.09 -28.28
C HIS A 8 -14.90 -27.32 -27.77
N ASN A 9 -14.80 -27.56 -26.49
CA ASN A 9 -15.39 -28.73 -25.83
C ASN A 9 -16.35 -28.22 -24.71
N THR A 10 -17.54 -28.81 -24.67
CA THR A 10 -18.55 -28.47 -23.68
C THR A 10 -18.74 -29.63 -22.71
N TYR A 11 -18.91 -29.29 -21.44
CA TYR A 11 -19.01 -30.25 -20.34
C TYR A 11 -20.18 -29.91 -19.45
N GLN A 12 -20.73 -30.93 -18.80
CA GLN A 12 -21.57 -30.77 -17.63
C GLN A 12 -20.73 -30.41 -16.39
N ASP A 13 -19.62 -31.12 -16.21
CA ASP A 13 -18.65 -30.91 -15.15
C ASP A 13 -17.25 -30.96 -15.73
N PHE A 14 -16.42 -30.00 -15.37
CA PHE A 14 -15.01 -29.99 -15.68
C PHE A 14 -14.22 -29.83 -14.38
N ASN A 15 -13.61 -30.91 -13.93
CA ASN A 15 -12.83 -30.96 -12.70
C ASN A 15 -11.51 -31.69 -12.96
N THR A 16 -10.46 -31.30 -12.19
CA THR A 16 -9.23 -32.07 -12.14
C THR A 16 -8.97 -32.52 -10.70
N GLY A 17 -8.81 -33.84 -10.52
CA GLY A 17 -8.37 -34.37 -9.24
C GLY A 17 -6.89 -34.14 -9.00
N THR A 18 -6.41 -34.51 -7.79
CA THR A 18 -4.99 -34.37 -7.43
C THR A 18 -4.01 -35.11 -8.35
N PRO A 19 -4.37 -36.27 -8.96
CA PRO A 19 -3.47 -36.88 -9.93
C PRO A 19 -3.29 -36.09 -11.24
N GLY A 20 -4.20 -35.13 -11.49
CA GLY A 20 -4.18 -34.30 -12.70
C GLY A 20 -5.08 -34.84 -13.80
N ALA A 21 -5.02 -34.22 -14.96
CA ALA A 21 -5.75 -34.57 -16.14
C ALA A 21 -4.92 -34.32 -17.41
N VAL A 22 -5.21 -35.01 -18.49
CA VAL A 22 -4.53 -34.87 -19.76
C VAL A 22 -5.50 -34.51 -20.88
N LEU A 23 -5.21 -33.42 -21.58
CA LEU A 23 -5.86 -33.05 -22.81
C LEU A 23 -5.01 -33.59 -23.99
N ASN A 24 -5.53 -34.59 -24.71
CA ASN A 24 -4.79 -35.22 -25.80
C ASN A 24 -4.86 -34.34 -27.07
N ASN A 25 -3.77 -33.60 -27.34
CA ASN A 25 -3.56 -32.78 -28.52
C ASN A 25 -2.45 -33.35 -29.41
N ALA A 26 -2.28 -34.66 -29.36
CA ALA A 26 -1.26 -35.38 -30.14
C ALA A 26 -1.88 -36.13 -31.32
N THR A 27 -1.15 -36.18 -32.41
CA THR A 27 -1.47 -37.00 -33.58
C THR A 27 -0.93 -38.43 -33.49
N GLN A 28 -0.08 -38.69 -32.50
CA GLN A 28 0.53 -40.00 -32.22
C GLN A 28 0.48 -40.27 -30.72
N GLY A 29 0.56 -41.55 -30.36
CA GLY A 29 0.68 -41.94 -28.95
C GLY A 29 2.05 -41.61 -28.37
N GLY A 30 2.18 -41.74 -27.04
CA GLY A 30 3.41 -41.48 -26.31
C GLY A 30 3.19 -41.43 -24.82
N LYS A 31 4.22 -41.03 -24.09
CA LYS A 31 4.18 -40.90 -22.63
C LYS A 31 4.01 -39.43 -22.24
N THR A 32 3.05 -39.18 -21.37
CA THR A 32 2.81 -37.83 -20.80
C THR A 32 3.82 -37.50 -19.71
N GLN A 33 3.96 -36.22 -19.36
CA GLN A 33 4.77 -35.78 -18.21
C GLN A 33 4.14 -36.20 -16.87
N LEU A 34 2.84 -36.37 -16.85
CA LEU A 34 2.13 -36.92 -15.68
C LEU A 34 2.33 -38.44 -15.50
N GLY A 35 3.09 -39.08 -16.43
CA GLY A 35 3.43 -40.50 -16.31
C GLY A 35 2.42 -41.46 -16.90
N VAL A 36 1.40 -40.93 -17.59
CA VAL A 36 0.39 -41.76 -18.27
C VAL A 36 0.86 -42.10 -19.68
N THR A 37 0.61 -43.35 -20.13
CA THR A 37 0.84 -43.74 -21.53
C THR A 37 -0.44 -43.53 -22.34
N ILE A 38 -0.32 -42.83 -23.45
CA ILE A 38 -1.38 -42.63 -24.44
C ILE A 38 -1.04 -43.52 -25.64
N ASP A 39 -1.83 -44.54 -25.87
CA ASP A 39 -1.52 -45.55 -26.87
C ASP A 39 -1.60 -45.00 -28.31
N ASN A 40 -2.58 -44.13 -28.58
CA ASN A 40 -2.83 -43.57 -29.87
C ASN A 40 -3.01 -42.05 -29.83
N GLY A 41 -2.70 -41.41 -30.97
CA GLY A 41 -3.07 -40.00 -31.16
C GLY A 41 -4.58 -39.79 -31.13
N ASN A 42 -4.99 -38.56 -30.96
CA ASN A 42 -6.39 -38.15 -30.96
C ASN A 42 -6.93 -38.05 -32.41
N ALA A 43 -7.68 -39.06 -32.84
CA ALA A 43 -8.27 -39.14 -34.18
C ALA A 43 -9.22 -37.94 -34.49
N SER A 44 -9.82 -37.35 -33.47
CA SER A 44 -10.70 -36.17 -33.62
C SER A 44 -9.98 -34.91 -34.10
N LEU A 45 -8.64 -34.87 -33.97
CA LEU A 45 -7.83 -33.78 -34.51
C LEU A 45 -7.73 -33.81 -36.06
N LYS A 46 -8.02 -34.94 -36.68
CA LYS A 46 -7.90 -35.13 -38.15
C LYS A 46 -6.53 -34.66 -38.69
N GLY A 47 -5.47 -34.98 -37.95
CA GLY A 47 -4.08 -34.63 -38.27
C GLY A 47 -3.69 -33.15 -37.98
N LYS A 48 -4.58 -32.32 -37.43
CA LYS A 48 -4.31 -30.91 -37.13
C LYS A 48 -4.48 -30.66 -35.61
N PRO A 49 -3.41 -30.58 -34.84
CA PRO A 49 -3.51 -30.21 -33.42
C PRO A 49 -4.17 -28.86 -33.23
N ALA A 50 -4.84 -28.68 -32.09
CA ALA A 50 -5.42 -27.40 -31.69
C ALA A 50 -4.32 -26.40 -31.27
N GLU A 51 -4.56 -25.13 -31.52
CA GLU A 51 -3.78 -24.00 -31.00
C GLU A 51 -4.36 -23.48 -29.69
N LEU A 52 -5.69 -23.58 -29.54
CA LEU A 52 -6.42 -23.23 -28.34
C LEU A 52 -7.44 -24.34 -28.03
N ILE A 53 -7.45 -24.78 -26.75
CA ILE A 53 -8.43 -25.75 -26.24
C ILE A 53 -9.31 -25.04 -25.25
N ILE A 54 -10.58 -24.86 -25.60
CA ILE A 54 -11.59 -24.26 -24.72
C ILE A 54 -12.40 -25.37 -24.07
N ASN A 55 -12.42 -25.37 -22.75
CA ASN A 55 -13.21 -26.28 -21.93
C ASN A 55 -14.32 -25.46 -21.25
N GLU A 56 -15.52 -25.52 -21.78
CA GLU A 56 -16.67 -24.75 -21.33
C GLU A 56 -17.64 -25.61 -20.55
N VAL A 57 -18.00 -25.19 -19.34
CA VAL A 57 -19.05 -25.81 -18.53
C VAL A 57 -20.37 -25.13 -18.84
N THR A 58 -21.36 -25.95 -19.21
CA THR A 58 -22.70 -25.48 -19.58
C THR A 58 -23.78 -25.79 -18.53
N SER A 59 -23.42 -26.52 -17.48
CA SER A 59 -24.30 -26.83 -16.34
C SER A 59 -24.29 -25.69 -15.29
N GLY A 60 -24.95 -25.98 -14.14
CA GLY A 60 -24.92 -25.11 -12.96
C GLY A 60 -23.79 -25.36 -11.94
N ASN A 61 -22.86 -26.27 -12.24
CA ASN A 61 -21.84 -26.72 -11.29
C ASN A 61 -20.55 -25.91 -11.42
N ARG A 62 -19.88 -25.64 -10.29
CA ARG A 62 -18.53 -25.05 -10.26
C ARG A 62 -17.49 -26.06 -10.74
N SER A 63 -16.36 -25.59 -11.21
CA SER A 63 -15.18 -26.41 -11.49
C SER A 63 -14.22 -26.41 -10.31
N GLU A 64 -13.72 -27.60 -9.98
CA GLU A 64 -12.71 -27.83 -8.94
C GLU A 64 -11.40 -28.32 -9.59
N LEU A 65 -10.35 -27.53 -9.52
CA LEU A 65 -9.04 -27.85 -10.11
C LEU A 65 -8.03 -28.09 -8.99
N LYS A 66 -7.71 -29.36 -8.74
CA LYS A 66 -6.84 -29.77 -7.62
C LYS A 66 -5.50 -30.34 -8.04
N GLY A 67 -5.29 -30.55 -9.33
CA GLY A 67 -4.06 -31.12 -9.88
C GLY A 67 -3.64 -30.44 -11.16
N LYS A 68 -2.55 -30.94 -11.74
CA LYS A 68 -2.00 -30.40 -12.98
C LYS A 68 -2.82 -30.83 -14.19
N LEU A 69 -3.01 -29.92 -15.12
CA LEU A 69 -3.59 -30.17 -16.43
C LEU A 69 -2.48 -30.16 -17.48
N GLU A 70 -2.28 -31.28 -18.17
CA GLU A 70 -1.28 -31.40 -19.20
C GLU A 70 -1.91 -31.40 -20.60
N VAL A 71 -1.36 -30.60 -21.49
CA VAL A 71 -1.62 -30.73 -22.92
C VAL A 71 -0.62 -31.72 -23.48
N PHE A 72 -1.08 -32.91 -23.83
CA PHE A 72 -0.22 -33.92 -24.41
C PHE A 72 -0.06 -33.72 -25.91
N GLY A 73 1.17 -33.76 -26.40
CA GLY A 73 1.51 -33.55 -27.80
C GLY A 73 1.86 -32.12 -28.14
N ASN A 74 1.22 -31.54 -29.13
CA ASN A 74 1.46 -30.16 -29.54
C ASN A 74 0.97 -29.18 -28.50
N LYS A 75 1.78 -28.16 -28.22
CA LYS A 75 1.39 -27.09 -27.32
C LYS A 75 0.10 -26.41 -27.77
N ALA A 76 -0.77 -26.09 -26.84
CA ALA A 76 -1.97 -25.30 -27.09
C ALA A 76 -2.29 -24.42 -25.88
N GLY A 77 -2.85 -23.25 -26.12
CA GLY A 77 -3.48 -22.47 -25.05
C GLY A 77 -4.64 -23.25 -24.42
N VAL A 78 -4.85 -23.09 -23.15
CA VAL A 78 -5.96 -23.71 -22.41
C VAL A 78 -6.84 -22.64 -21.82
N MET A 79 -8.14 -22.74 -22.10
CA MET A 79 -9.17 -21.93 -21.46
C MET A 79 -10.12 -22.86 -20.70
N ILE A 80 -10.38 -22.52 -19.45
CA ILE A 80 -11.45 -23.14 -18.65
C ILE A 80 -12.47 -22.05 -18.40
N ALA A 81 -13.66 -22.21 -18.96
CA ALA A 81 -14.76 -21.25 -18.91
C ALA A 81 -15.93 -21.86 -18.14
N ASN A 82 -16.22 -21.30 -16.97
CA ASN A 82 -17.35 -21.74 -16.14
C ASN A 82 -18.04 -20.55 -15.48
N PRO A 83 -19.22 -20.14 -15.96
CA PRO A 83 -19.93 -19.00 -15.39
C PRO A 83 -20.39 -19.21 -13.94
N ASN A 84 -20.39 -20.44 -13.45
CA ASN A 84 -20.71 -20.75 -12.05
C ASN A 84 -19.53 -20.60 -11.10
N GLY A 85 -18.32 -20.44 -11.66
CA GLY A 85 -17.09 -20.24 -10.92
C GLY A 85 -16.09 -21.39 -11.04
N ILE A 86 -14.87 -21.08 -10.66
CA ILE A 86 -13.73 -22.00 -10.69
C ILE A 86 -13.00 -21.89 -9.36
N THR A 87 -12.71 -23.03 -8.75
CA THR A 87 -11.78 -23.11 -7.62
C THR A 87 -10.51 -23.81 -8.07
N CYS A 88 -9.37 -23.13 -7.93
CA CYS A 88 -8.05 -23.70 -8.15
C CYS A 88 -7.37 -23.88 -6.79
N ASP A 89 -7.17 -25.11 -6.38
CA ASP A 89 -6.55 -25.44 -5.10
C ASP A 89 -5.45 -26.48 -5.31
N GLY A 90 -4.27 -26.00 -5.66
CA GLY A 90 -3.13 -26.83 -6.09
C GLY A 90 -3.14 -27.11 -7.58
N CYS A 91 -3.83 -26.33 -8.38
CA CYS A 91 -3.81 -26.48 -9.82
C CYS A 91 -2.50 -25.99 -10.46
N GLY A 92 -2.13 -26.60 -11.57
CA GLY A 92 -0.98 -26.22 -12.37
C GLY A 92 -1.18 -26.64 -13.83
N PHE A 93 -0.25 -26.27 -14.70
CA PHE A 93 -0.41 -26.48 -16.14
C PHE A 93 0.91 -26.93 -16.78
N ILE A 94 0.82 -27.86 -17.71
CA ILE A 94 1.97 -28.45 -18.37
C ILE A 94 1.77 -28.36 -19.90
N ASN A 95 2.80 -27.92 -20.59
CA ASN A 95 2.86 -27.87 -22.06
C ASN A 95 1.78 -26.96 -22.68
N THR A 96 1.51 -25.82 -22.01
CA THR A 96 0.60 -24.81 -22.52
C THR A 96 1.26 -23.42 -22.43
N PRO A 97 1.25 -22.63 -23.54
CA PRO A 97 1.81 -21.27 -23.51
C PRO A 97 0.95 -20.27 -22.77
N SER A 98 -0.36 -20.50 -22.70
CA SER A 98 -1.31 -19.60 -22.05
C SER A 98 -2.43 -20.35 -21.35
N VAL A 99 -2.80 -19.84 -20.19
CA VAL A 99 -3.92 -20.36 -19.36
C VAL A 99 -4.90 -19.23 -19.12
N THR A 100 -6.15 -19.47 -19.39
CA THR A 100 -7.25 -18.57 -19.05
C THR A 100 -8.24 -19.28 -18.15
N LEU A 101 -8.44 -18.78 -16.93
CA LEU A 101 -9.51 -19.16 -16.03
C LEU A 101 -10.57 -18.08 -16.08
N THR A 102 -11.78 -18.40 -16.54
CA THR A 102 -12.82 -17.40 -16.75
C THR A 102 -14.18 -17.84 -16.30
N THR A 103 -14.95 -16.90 -15.76
CA THR A 103 -16.39 -17.07 -15.54
C THR A 103 -17.22 -16.48 -16.70
N GLY A 104 -16.54 -16.03 -17.76
CA GLY A 104 -17.18 -15.57 -18.99
C GLY A 104 -17.67 -16.69 -19.88
N ARG A 105 -18.64 -16.36 -20.72
CA ARG A 105 -19.08 -17.24 -21.81
C ARG A 105 -18.31 -16.87 -23.08
N PRO A 106 -17.64 -17.86 -23.73
CA PRO A 106 -16.98 -17.63 -25.00
C PRO A 106 -17.98 -17.22 -26.09
N GLN A 107 -17.59 -16.23 -26.87
CA GLN A 107 -18.31 -15.74 -28.03
C GLN A 107 -17.40 -15.89 -29.25
N PHE A 108 -17.94 -16.44 -30.33
CA PHE A 108 -17.20 -16.74 -31.56
C PHE A 108 -17.69 -15.86 -32.69
N ASP A 109 -16.80 -15.49 -33.57
CA ASP A 109 -17.13 -14.85 -34.84
C ASP A 109 -17.68 -15.85 -35.88
N LYS A 110 -18.04 -15.34 -37.06
CA LYS A 110 -18.60 -16.13 -38.14
C LYS A 110 -17.61 -17.17 -38.70
N GLN A 111 -16.32 -16.95 -38.47
CA GLN A 111 -15.26 -17.85 -38.88
C GLN A 111 -14.89 -18.87 -37.80
N GLY A 112 -15.52 -18.81 -36.66
CA GLY A 112 -15.27 -19.67 -35.50
C GLY A 112 -14.06 -19.30 -34.69
N ALA A 113 -13.48 -18.12 -34.89
CA ALA A 113 -12.44 -17.59 -34.01
C ALA A 113 -13.06 -17.03 -32.70
N LEU A 114 -12.30 -17.12 -31.63
CA LEU A 114 -12.75 -16.54 -30.35
C LEU A 114 -12.76 -15.02 -30.45
N ASP A 115 -13.94 -14.43 -30.34
CA ASP A 115 -14.14 -12.99 -30.46
C ASP A 115 -14.07 -12.29 -29.11
N ALA A 116 -14.82 -12.78 -28.13
CA ALA A 116 -14.89 -12.18 -26.80
C ALA A 116 -15.31 -13.17 -25.73
N LEU A 117 -15.17 -12.73 -24.47
CA LEU A 117 -15.78 -13.34 -23.30
C LEU A 117 -16.83 -12.38 -22.72
N ALA A 118 -18.03 -12.89 -22.47
CA ALA A 118 -19.07 -12.14 -21.73
C ALA A 118 -19.10 -12.60 -20.27
N VAL A 119 -18.56 -11.78 -19.40
CA VAL A 119 -18.53 -12.03 -17.94
C VAL A 119 -19.69 -11.29 -17.28
N LYS A 120 -20.63 -12.03 -16.67
CA LYS A 120 -21.77 -11.42 -15.97
C LYS A 120 -21.81 -11.78 -14.50
N LYS A 121 -21.24 -12.93 -14.12
CA LYS A 121 -21.26 -13.47 -12.76
C LYS A 121 -20.06 -14.36 -12.51
N GLY A 122 -20.03 -14.94 -11.32
CA GLY A 122 -19.07 -15.98 -10.94
C GLY A 122 -17.76 -15.44 -10.38
N SER A 123 -17.11 -16.31 -9.63
CA SER A 123 -15.82 -16.00 -9.01
C SER A 123 -14.80 -17.09 -9.29
N VAL A 124 -13.55 -16.68 -9.38
CA VAL A 124 -12.39 -17.57 -9.32
C VAL A 124 -11.83 -17.53 -7.90
N ILE A 125 -11.70 -18.70 -7.29
CA ILE A 125 -11.16 -18.86 -5.93
C ILE A 125 -9.83 -19.60 -6.04
N ILE A 126 -8.77 -19.01 -5.53
CA ILE A 126 -7.49 -19.69 -5.36
C ILE A 126 -7.43 -20.21 -3.94
N GLY A 127 -7.46 -21.52 -3.79
CA GLY A 127 -7.41 -22.20 -2.50
C GLY A 127 -6.03 -22.14 -1.86
N SER A 128 -5.92 -22.68 -0.65
CA SER A 128 -4.69 -22.59 0.16
C SER A 128 -3.46 -23.26 -0.49
N ASN A 129 -3.66 -24.26 -1.37
CA ASN A 129 -2.59 -24.89 -2.14
C ASN A 129 -2.16 -24.10 -3.36
N GLY A 130 -2.83 -23.00 -3.68
CA GLY A 130 -2.44 -22.03 -4.68
C GLY A 130 -2.63 -22.46 -6.13
N LEU A 131 -2.10 -21.64 -7.02
CA LEU A 131 -2.00 -21.85 -8.45
C LEU A 131 -0.54 -21.78 -8.88
N ASP A 132 -0.03 -22.85 -9.50
CA ASP A 132 1.27 -22.87 -10.14
C ASP A 132 1.11 -22.60 -11.65
N GLY A 133 1.31 -21.37 -12.04
CA GLY A 133 1.24 -20.92 -13.42
C GLY A 133 2.59 -20.85 -14.15
N ASN A 134 3.68 -21.24 -13.50
CA ASN A 134 5.03 -21.11 -14.08
C ASN A 134 5.28 -22.01 -15.30
N GLY A 135 4.44 -23.00 -15.50
CA GLY A 135 4.45 -23.83 -16.73
C GLY A 135 3.94 -23.12 -17.99
N ALA A 136 3.36 -21.93 -17.85
CA ALA A 136 2.84 -21.12 -18.96
C ALA A 136 3.53 -19.76 -19.02
N GLU A 137 3.55 -19.12 -20.20
CA GLU A 137 4.04 -17.75 -20.36
C GLU A 137 3.04 -16.74 -19.81
N TYR A 138 1.74 -17.02 -19.98
CA TYR A 138 0.64 -16.14 -19.60
C TYR A 138 -0.39 -16.87 -18.76
N VAL A 139 -0.81 -16.25 -17.65
CA VAL A 139 -1.95 -16.66 -16.86
C VAL A 139 -2.92 -15.49 -16.79
N ASP A 140 -4.14 -15.71 -17.30
CA ASP A 140 -5.22 -14.75 -17.30
C ASP A 140 -6.36 -15.25 -16.42
N ILE A 141 -6.81 -14.43 -15.49
CA ILE A 141 -8.02 -14.67 -14.69
C ILE A 141 -9.03 -13.60 -15.08
N ILE A 142 -10.08 -14.03 -15.77
CA ILE A 142 -11.12 -13.14 -16.29
C ILE A 142 -12.44 -13.55 -15.66
N SER A 143 -12.84 -12.83 -14.62
CA SER A 143 -14.03 -13.18 -13.80
C SER A 143 -14.69 -11.93 -13.25
N ARG A 144 -15.89 -12.09 -12.68
CA ARG A 144 -16.52 -10.95 -12.00
C ARG A 144 -15.81 -10.61 -10.70
N ALA A 145 -15.36 -11.63 -9.96
CA ALA A 145 -14.58 -11.47 -8.73
C ALA A 145 -13.54 -12.59 -8.60
N THR A 146 -12.50 -12.32 -7.82
CA THR A 146 -11.44 -13.30 -7.50
C THR A 146 -11.13 -13.25 -6.02
N GLU A 147 -11.02 -14.41 -5.38
CA GLU A 147 -10.62 -14.55 -3.99
C GLU A 147 -9.31 -15.33 -3.90
N LEU A 148 -8.33 -14.80 -3.18
CA LEU A 148 -7.00 -15.39 -3.01
C LEU A 148 -6.81 -15.87 -1.58
N ASN A 149 -7.04 -17.16 -1.35
CA ASN A 149 -6.74 -17.83 -0.08
C ASN A 149 -5.33 -18.46 -0.08
N GLY A 150 -4.72 -18.59 -1.23
CA GLY A 150 -3.38 -19.07 -1.48
C GLY A 150 -2.65 -18.19 -2.49
N LYS A 151 -1.45 -18.61 -2.85
CA LYS A 151 -0.55 -17.85 -3.72
C LYS A 151 -0.74 -18.23 -5.19
N ILE A 152 -0.70 -17.21 -6.05
CA ILE A 152 -0.52 -17.40 -7.50
C ILE A 152 0.94 -17.18 -7.80
N ASN A 153 1.57 -18.15 -8.46
CA ASN A 153 2.89 -18.00 -9.08
C ASN A 153 2.73 -18.06 -10.59
N ALA A 154 3.28 -17.09 -11.30
CA ALA A 154 3.19 -17.02 -12.77
C ALA A 154 4.38 -16.26 -13.37
N LYS A 155 4.57 -16.36 -14.68
CA LYS A 155 5.52 -15.52 -15.42
C LYS A 155 4.90 -14.16 -15.73
N THR A 156 3.75 -14.15 -16.39
CA THR A 156 2.94 -12.95 -16.59
C THR A 156 1.52 -13.22 -16.11
N LEU A 157 1.06 -12.43 -15.16
CA LEU A 157 -0.26 -12.56 -14.56
C LEU A 157 -1.13 -11.34 -14.89
N THR A 158 -2.30 -11.61 -15.44
CA THR A 158 -3.32 -10.58 -15.69
C THR A 158 -4.64 -10.99 -15.05
N LEU A 159 -5.23 -10.09 -14.26
CA LEU A 159 -6.57 -10.22 -13.72
C LEU A 159 -7.46 -9.14 -14.35
N THR A 160 -8.55 -9.57 -14.98
CA THR A 160 -9.61 -8.68 -15.50
C THR A 160 -10.88 -9.02 -14.77
N GLN A 161 -11.36 -8.08 -13.95
CA GLN A 161 -12.42 -8.30 -12.99
C GLN A 161 -13.62 -7.36 -13.25
N GLY A 162 -14.79 -7.84 -12.94
CA GLY A 162 -16.04 -7.12 -13.12
C GLY A 162 -16.94 -7.74 -14.17
N ALA A 163 -18.17 -7.23 -14.27
CA ALA A 163 -19.08 -7.59 -15.35
C ALA A 163 -18.65 -6.89 -16.64
N ASN A 164 -18.04 -7.66 -17.55
CA ASN A 164 -17.36 -7.13 -18.72
C ASN A 164 -17.58 -7.98 -19.95
N GLN A 165 -17.54 -7.33 -21.10
CA GLN A 165 -17.20 -7.97 -22.35
C GLN A 165 -15.73 -7.74 -22.65
N VAL A 166 -14.95 -8.81 -22.74
CA VAL A 166 -13.51 -8.77 -22.94
C VAL A 166 -13.24 -9.26 -24.37
N SER A 167 -12.73 -8.36 -25.23
CA SER A 167 -12.44 -8.66 -26.62
C SER A 167 -11.07 -9.32 -26.76
N PHE A 168 -11.00 -10.37 -27.56
CA PHE A 168 -9.73 -11.02 -27.96
C PHE A 168 -9.12 -10.42 -29.23
N LYS A 169 -9.87 -9.62 -29.98
CA LYS A 169 -9.38 -8.99 -31.22
C LYS A 169 -8.49 -7.79 -30.94
N ASP A 170 -8.90 -6.95 -29.99
CA ASP A 170 -8.23 -5.68 -29.70
C ASP A 170 -7.89 -5.49 -28.20
N GLY A 171 -8.22 -6.48 -27.37
CA GLY A 171 -7.97 -6.44 -25.93
C GLY A 171 -8.86 -5.45 -25.16
N THR A 172 -9.90 -4.88 -25.78
CA THR A 172 -10.76 -3.94 -25.10
C THR A 172 -11.61 -4.62 -24.04
N VAL A 173 -11.82 -3.91 -22.92
CA VAL A 173 -12.66 -4.33 -21.81
C VAL A 173 -13.80 -3.34 -21.70
N LYS A 174 -15.03 -3.78 -21.97
CA LYS A 174 -16.23 -2.95 -21.89
C LYS A 174 -17.12 -3.43 -20.76
N PRO A 175 -17.46 -2.57 -19.79
CA PRO A 175 -18.46 -2.92 -18.78
C PRO A 175 -19.80 -3.29 -19.41
N ILE A 176 -20.40 -4.34 -18.88
CA ILE A 176 -21.77 -4.79 -19.24
C ILE A 176 -22.60 -4.96 -17.99
N THR A 177 -23.91 -5.16 -18.15
CA THR A 177 -24.78 -5.44 -17.01
C THR A 177 -24.48 -6.82 -16.43
N GLY A 178 -24.18 -6.86 -15.14
CA GLY A 178 -23.95 -8.10 -14.39
C GLY A 178 -25.26 -8.76 -13.99
N GLU A 179 -25.19 -10.05 -13.70
CA GLU A 179 -26.29 -10.85 -13.13
C GLU A 179 -26.20 -10.85 -11.61
N GLY A 180 -27.29 -10.53 -10.93
CA GLY A 180 -27.37 -10.48 -9.48
C GLY A 180 -26.65 -9.28 -8.85
N ALA A 181 -26.45 -9.33 -7.55
CA ALA A 181 -25.79 -8.27 -6.80
C ALA A 181 -24.32 -8.12 -7.18
N LYS A 182 -23.81 -6.87 -7.15
CA LYS A 182 -22.38 -6.60 -7.27
C LYS A 182 -21.62 -7.27 -6.11
N PRO A 183 -20.44 -7.85 -6.36
CA PRO A 183 -19.58 -8.29 -5.28
C PRO A 183 -19.11 -7.09 -4.45
N GLN A 184 -18.77 -7.31 -3.19
CA GLN A 184 -18.15 -6.26 -2.36
C GLN A 184 -16.73 -5.94 -2.81
N LEU A 185 -15.99 -6.98 -3.20
CA LEU A 185 -14.61 -6.87 -3.67
C LEU A 185 -14.47 -7.60 -5.01
N ALA A 186 -13.80 -6.95 -5.95
CA ALA A 186 -13.43 -7.55 -7.22
C ALA A 186 -12.23 -8.49 -7.06
N VAL A 187 -11.31 -8.16 -6.18
CA VAL A 187 -10.21 -9.03 -5.73
C VAL A 187 -10.12 -8.91 -4.22
N ASP A 188 -10.08 -10.06 -3.54
CA ASP A 188 -9.92 -10.13 -2.11
C ASP A 188 -8.80 -11.10 -1.74
N THR A 189 -7.68 -10.57 -1.30
CA THR A 189 -6.53 -11.34 -0.83
C THR A 189 -6.65 -11.58 0.66
N LYS A 190 -6.78 -12.85 1.04
CA LYS A 190 -6.79 -13.27 2.45
C LYS A 190 -5.36 -13.33 3.01
N ALA A 191 -5.23 -13.63 4.30
CA ALA A 191 -3.97 -13.57 5.03
C ALA A 191 -2.83 -14.40 4.41
N LEU A 192 -3.14 -15.57 3.85
CA LEU A 192 -2.17 -16.47 3.20
C LEU A 192 -2.14 -16.34 1.67
N GLY A 193 -2.98 -15.48 1.13
CA GLY A 193 -3.04 -15.22 -0.31
C GLY A 193 -1.93 -14.28 -0.78
N GLY A 194 -1.73 -14.25 -2.08
CA GLY A 194 -0.78 -13.36 -2.70
C GLY A 194 -0.60 -13.63 -4.19
N MET A 195 0.12 -12.73 -4.84
CA MET A 195 0.47 -12.84 -6.26
C MET A 195 1.96 -12.62 -6.43
N TYR A 196 2.63 -13.57 -7.08
CA TYR A 196 4.05 -13.54 -7.38
C TYR A 196 4.25 -13.85 -8.86
N ALA A 197 4.66 -12.87 -9.63
CA ALA A 197 4.85 -13.04 -11.07
C ALA A 197 5.98 -12.16 -11.59
N GLY A 198 6.47 -12.44 -12.80
CA GLY A 198 7.42 -11.57 -13.46
C GLY A 198 6.83 -10.19 -13.76
N LYS A 199 5.55 -10.17 -14.15
CA LYS A 199 4.75 -8.96 -14.41
C LYS A 199 3.32 -9.19 -13.93
N ILE A 200 2.71 -8.15 -13.35
CA ILE A 200 1.32 -8.21 -12.85
C ILE A 200 0.52 -7.04 -13.41
N ARG A 201 -0.65 -7.36 -13.95
CA ARG A 201 -1.65 -6.37 -14.34
C ARG A 201 -3.01 -6.75 -13.78
N LEU A 202 -3.70 -5.78 -13.20
CA LEU A 202 -5.07 -5.94 -12.70
C LEU A 202 -5.93 -4.78 -13.20
N VAL A 203 -7.09 -5.13 -13.74
CA VAL A 203 -8.13 -4.18 -14.13
C VAL A 203 -9.44 -4.62 -13.50
N ALA A 204 -10.05 -3.78 -12.68
CA ALA A 204 -11.37 -3.99 -12.06
C ALA A 204 -12.29 -2.84 -12.47
N THR A 205 -13.38 -3.15 -13.15
CA THR A 205 -14.16 -2.16 -13.90
C THR A 205 -15.48 -1.74 -13.25
N GLU A 206 -16.01 -2.52 -12.30
CA GLU A 206 -17.30 -2.20 -11.70
C GLU A 206 -17.17 -1.03 -10.73
N ASP A 207 -17.96 0.01 -10.96
CA ASP A 207 -17.97 1.20 -10.12
C ASP A 207 -18.39 0.88 -8.69
N GLY A 208 -17.66 1.41 -7.74
CA GLY A 208 -17.87 1.21 -6.30
C GLY A 208 -17.41 -0.14 -5.75
N VAL A 209 -16.96 -1.06 -6.59
CA VAL A 209 -16.42 -2.35 -6.16
C VAL A 209 -14.93 -2.22 -5.84
N GLY A 210 -14.57 -2.56 -4.61
CA GLY A 210 -13.21 -2.41 -4.11
C GLY A 210 -12.27 -3.55 -4.50
N VAL A 211 -10.99 -3.30 -4.26
CA VAL A 211 -9.91 -4.29 -4.43
C VAL A 211 -9.07 -4.29 -3.15
N ASN A 212 -8.86 -5.46 -2.56
CA ASN A 212 -8.02 -5.66 -1.38
C ASN A 212 -6.83 -6.54 -1.75
N LEU A 213 -5.65 -5.94 -1.80
CA LEU A 213 -4.40 -6.62 -2.17
C LEU A 213 -3.44 -6.70 -1.00
N ASN A 214 -2.90 -7.88 -0.79
CA ASN A 214 -1.83 -8.13 0.16
C ASN A 214 -0.82 -9.11 -0.47
N SER A 215 0.48 -8.89 -0.18
CA SER A 215 1.56 -9.77 -0.67
C SER A 215 1.58 -9.90 -2.19
N VAL A 216 1.75 -8.77 -2.87
CA VAL A 216 1.84 -8.69 -4.34
C VAL A 216 3.25 -8.32 -4.72
N THR A 217 3.92 -9.17 -5.48
CA THR A 217 5.32 -8.99 -5.88
C THR A 217 5.49 -9.27 -7.36
N SER A 218 6.03 -8.31 -8.09
CA SER A 218 6.60 -8.58 -9.41
C SER A 218 8.12 -8.76 -9.30
N THR A 219 8.64 -9.78 -10.01
CA THR A 219 10.04 -10.20 -9.88
C THR A 219 10.92 -9.69 -11.00
N GLN A 220 10.35 -9.16 -12.07
CA GLN A 220 11.10 -8.74 -13.27
C GLN A 220 10.65 -7.39 -13.81
N ARG A 221 9.36 -7.10 -13.84
CA ARG A 221 8.77 -5.94 -14.51
C ARG A 221 7.78 -5.21 -13.63
N ASP A 222 6.85 -4.52 -14.26
CA ASP A 222 5.91 -3.60 -13.63
C ASP A 222 4.76 -4.32 -12.94
N ILE A 223 4.19 -3.63 -11.96
CA ILE A 223 2.83 -3.87 -11.45
C ILE A 223 1.95 -2.70 -11.91
N SER A 224 0.86 -3.02 -12.59
CA SER A 224 -0.15 -2.05 -13.01
C SER A 224 -1.51 -2.46 -12.44
N LEU A 225 -2.09 -1.59 -11.63
CA LEU A 225 -3.34 -1.82 -10.92
C LEU A 225 -4.32 -0.70 -11.27
N THR A 226 -5.46 -1.05 -11.84
CA THR A 226 -6.52 -0.10 -12.20
C THR A 226 -7.85 -0.59 -11.64
N THR A 227 -8.54 0.26 -10.90
CA THR A 227 -9.88 -0.05 -10.36
C THR A 227 -10.81 1.15 -10.47
N ALA A 228 -12.09 0.91 -10.70
CA ALA A 228 -13.12 1.93 -10.62
C ALA A 228 -13.59 2.22 -9.18
N GLY A 229 -13.11 1.45 -8.21
CA GLY A 229 -13.45 1.60 -6.79
C GLY A 229 -12.23 1.94 -5.93
N LYS A 230 -12.35 1.65 -4.64
CA LYS A 230 -11.30 1.77 -3.65
C LYS A 230 -10.31 0.61 -3.78
N ILE A 231 -9.01 0.91 -3.77
CA ILE A 231 -7.96 -0.10 -3.70
C ILE A 231 -7.19 0.01 -2.39
N THR A 232 -7.09 -1.10 -1.68
CA THR A 232 -6.25 -1.23 -0.49
C THR A 232 -5.01 -2.01 -0.84
N LEU A 233 -3.84 -1.43 -0.57
CA LEU A 233 -2.52 -2.01 -0.87
C LEU A 233 -1.77 -2.31 0.41
N SER A 234 -1.46 -3.58 0.65
CA SER A 234 -0.62 -4.03 1.76
C SER A 234 0.50 -4.90 1.21
N ASN A 235 1.77 -4.58 1.52
CA ASN A 235 2.93 -5.37 1.13
C ASN A 235 3.02 -5.62 -0.38
N VAL A 236 3.15 -4.54 -1.13
CA VAL A 236 3.28 -4.55 -2.59
C VAL A 236 4.69 -4.15 -2.99
N THR A 237 5.35 -4.96 -3.79
CA THR A 237 6.71 -4.70 -4.29
C THR A 237 6.77 -4.94 -5.80
N ALA A 238 7.09 -3.88 -6.55
CA ALA A 238 7.35 -3.96 -7.98
C ALA A 238 8.85 -3.90 -8.27
N GLN A 239 9.36 -4.83 -9.07
CA GLN A 239 10.77 -4.85 -9.46
C GLN A 239 11.14 -3.73 -10.44
N ALA A 240 10.18 -3.14 -11.10
CA ALA A 240 10.32 -1.96 -11.95
C ALA A 240 9.31 -0.89 -11.50
N ASP A 241 8.38 -0.48 -12.37
CA ASP A 241 7.41 0.55 -12.03
C ASP A 241 6.19 -0.02 -11.31
N LEU A 242 5.65 0.77 -10.39
CA LEU A 242 4.35 0.53 -9.78
C LEU A 242 3.40 1.64 -10.19
N ASN A 243 2.35 1.28 -10.94
CA ASN A 243 1.32 2.22 -11.36
C ASN A 243 -0.03 1.79 -10.77
N VAL A 244 -0.60 2.67 -9.97
CA VAL A 244 -1.88 2.43 -9.31
C VAL A 244 -2.85 3.54 -9.66
N SER A 245 -4.02 3.17 -10.15
CA SER A 245 -5.11 4.10 -10.45
C SER A 245 -6.41 3.57 -9.85
N GLY A 246 -7.11 4.41 -9.10
CA GLY A 246 -8.38 4.05 -8.47
C GLY A 246 -9.19 5.27 -8.11
N ARG A 247 -10.39 5.06 -7.58
CA ARG A 247 -11.15 6.16 -6.98
C ARG A 247 -10.49 6.61 -5.68
N ASP A 248 -10.17 5.66 -4.82
CA ASP A 248 -9.46 5.87 -3.56
C ASP A 248 -8.32 4.85 -3.43
N ILE A 249 -7.16 5.31 -3.02
CA ILE A 249 -6.01 4.46 -2.70
C ILE A 249 -5.76 4.54 -1.20
N VAL A 250 -5.75 3.39 -0.54
CA VAL A 250 -5.48 3.26 0.90
C VAL A 250 -4.33 2.29 1.11
N THR A 251 -3.35 2.72 1.89
CA THR A 251 -2.24 1.87 2.32
C THR A 251 -2.25 1.80 3.84
N PRO A 252 -2.54 0.63 4.43
CA PRO A 252 -2.67 0.49 5.88
C PRO A 252 -1.34 0.69 6.63
N ALA A 253 -1.44 1.08 7.89
CA ALA A 253 -0.29 1.15 8.79
C ALA A 253 0.40 -0.22 8.94
N GLY A 254 1.73 -0.20 9.08
CA GLY A 254 2.53 -1.41 9.24
C GLY A 254 2.76 -2.19 7.93
N SER A 255 2.27 -1.70 6.80
CA SER A 255 2.54 -2.28 5.48
C SER A 255 3.66 -1.53 4.76
N SER A 256 4.14 -2.10 3.65
CA SER A 256 5.15 -1.52 2.78
C SER A 256 4.69 -1.57 1.33
N VAL A 257 4.78 -0.45 0.64
CA VAL A 257 4.50 -0.34 -0.79
C VAL A 257 5.75 0.20 -1.48
N ARG A 258 6.31 -0.57 -2.40
CA ARG A 258 7.63 -0.29 -2.96
C ARG A 258 7.70 -0.50 -4.47
N ALA A 259 8.36 0.42 -5.15
CA ALA A 259 8.80 0.27 -6.52
C ALA A 259 10.32 0.41 -6.61
N GLU A 260 10.96 -0.50 -7.33
CA GLU A 260 12.42 -0.42 -7.55
C GLU A 260 12.79 0.64 -8.60
N ARG A 261 11.82 1.13 -9.35
CA ARG A 261 11.94 2.27 -10.25
C ARG A 261 10.92 3.35 -9.87
N ASP A 262 10.04 3.70 -10.78
CA ASP A 262 9.09 4.79 -10.60
C ASP A 262 7.77 4.31 -10.00
N MET A 263 7.13 5.19 -9.26
CA MET A 263 5.81 4.93 -8.70
C MET A 263 4.86 6.06 -9.10
N THR A 264 3.66 5.67 -9.54
CA THR A 264 2.56 6.61 -9.76
C THR A 264 1.32 6.12 -9.02
N LEU A 265 0.79 6.97 -8.16
CA LEU A 265 -0.46 6.77 -7.46
C LEU A 265 -1.44 7.85 -7.94
N ALA A 266 -2.50 7.45 -8.61
CA ALA A 266 -3.50 8.35 -9.16
C ALA A 266 -4.89 8.00 -8.64
N ALA A 267 -5.55 8.93 -7.95
CA ALA A 267 -6.86 8.73 -7.36
C ALA A 267 -7.56 10.05 -7.08
N THR A 268 -8.81 9.99 -6.65
CA THR A 268 -9.45 11.16 -6.03
C THR A 268 -8.87 11.41 -4.65
N THR A 269 -8.69 10.33 -3.87
CA THR A 269 -8.10 10.38 -2.53
C THR A 269 -6.99 9.35 -2.40
N VAL A 270 -5.85 9.77 -1.84
CA VAL A 270 -4.76 8.88 -1.39
C VAL A 270 -4.63 9.03 0.13
N ASP A 271 -4.84 7.94 0.85
CA ASP A 271 -4.64 7.84 2.30
C ASP A 271 -3.49 6.86 2.57
N ASN A 272 -2.32 7.41 2.83
CA ASN A 272 -1.10 6.65 3.08
C ASN A 272 -0.77 6.60 4.56
N ARG A 273 -0.72 5.38 5.09
CA ARG A 273 -0.23 5.10 6.45
C ARG A 273 0.94 4.12 6.47
N SER A 274 1.34 3.67 5.29
CA SER A 274 2.45 2.73 5.10
C SER A 274 3.75 3.45 4.77
N ASN A 275 4.84 2.69 4.81
CA ASN A 275 6.10 3.12 4.19
C ASN A 275 6.00 2.89 2.68
N THR A 276 5.75 3.96 1.94
CA THR A 276 5.58 3.95 0.48
C THR A 276 6.80 4.59 -0.17
N THR A 277 7.57 3.79 -0.90
CA THR A 277 8.90 4.16 -1.39
C THR A 277 9.07 3.86 -2.87
N ALA A 278 9.58 4.84 -3.62
CA ALA A 278 10.08 4.65 -4.99
C ALA A 278 11.60 4.84 -5.02
N HIS A 279 12.31 3.93 -5.65
CA HIS A 279 13.77 4.09 -5.87
C HIS A 279 14.08 5.05 -7.02
N GLY A 280 13.14 5.30 -7.93
CA GLY A 280 13.19 6.35 -8.93
C GLY A 280 12.37 7.56 -8.51
N ASP A 281 11.53 8.03 -9.43
CA ASP A 281 10.58 9.13 -9.22
C ASP A 281 9.28 8.64 -8.61
N MET A 282 8.63 9.50 -7.84
CA MET A 282 7.29 9.26 -7.33
C MET A 282 6.34 10.37 -7.78
N ARG A 283 5.16 9.98 -8.24
CA ARG A 283 4.07 10.89 -8.62
C ARG A 283 2.82 10.51 -7.86
N VAL A 284 2.31 11.43 -7.07
CA VAL A 284 1.05 11.26 -6.34
C VAL A 284 0.06 12.28 -6.90
N PHE A 285 -0.91 11.77 -7.67
CA PHE A 285 -1.92 12.57 -8.33
C PHE A 285 -3.27 12.34 -7.67
N ALA A 286 -3.73 13.31 -6.88
CA ALA A 286 -5.00 13.22 -6.19
C ALA A 286 -5.56 14.58 -5.82
N SER A 287 -6.87 14.66 -5.63
CA SER A 287 -7.51 15.85 -5.07
C SER A 287 -7.21 16.00 -3.59
N THR A 288 -7.13 14.88 -2.85
CA THR A 288 -6.78 14.85 -1.43
C THR A 288 -5.69 13.82 -1.19
N VAL A 289 -4.61 14.24 -0.54
CA VAL A 289 -3.52 13.37 -0.11
C VAL A 289 -3.37 13.50 1.40
N ARG A 290 -3.49 12.38 2.10
CA ARG A 290 -3.20 12.28 3.54
C ARG A 290 -2.08 11.28 3.75
N ASN A 291 -1.03 11.73 4.40
CA ASN A 291 0.10 10.91 4.83
C ASN A 291 0.15 10.99 6.35
N THR A 292 -0.24 9.92 7.04
CA THR A 292 -0.59 10.01 8.45
C THR A 292 0.01 8.88 9.27
N GLY A 293 0.62 9.24 10.37
CA GLY A 293 1.05 8.36 11.44
C GLY A 293 2.54 8.04 11.43
N GLU A 294 3.01 7.57 12.57
CA GLU A 294 4.38 7.10 12.74
C GLU A 294 4.65 5.93 11.79
N GLY A 295 5.76 6.00 11.05
CA GLY A 295 6.11 5.02 10.02
C GLY A 295 5.47 5.27 8.66
N ALA A 296 4.51 6.17 8.53
CA ALA A 296 3.99 6.58 7.23
C ALA A 296 5.00 7.45 6.49
N ALA A 297 5.26 7.10 5.25
CA ALA A 297 6.16 7.85 4.38
C ALA A 297 5.70 7.82 2.93
N LEU A 298 5.83 8.97 2.27
CA LEU A 298 5.90 9.11 0.83
C LEU A 298 7.33 9.49 0.50
N HIS A 299 8.11 8.52 0.07
CA HIS A 299 9.56 8.65 -0.06
C HIS A 299 10.02 8.28 -1.47
N SER A 300 10.78 9.16 -2.08
CA SER A 300 11.41 8.94 -3.38
C SER A 300 12.92 9.11 -3.28
N ASN A 301 13.68 8.24 -3.93
CA ASN A 301 15.12 8.46 -4.03
C ASN A 301 15.45 9.62 -4.97
N ASN A 302 14.65 9.82 -6.00
CA ASN A 302 14.82 10.91 -6.95
C ASN A 302 13.73 11.98 -6.74
N ASN A 303 12.97 12.38 -7.76
CA ASN A 303 11.97 13.45 -7.64
C ASN A 303 10.64 12.96 -7.07
N LEU A 304 9.91 13.85 -6.42
CA LEU A 304 8.57 13.59 -5.90
C LEU A 304 7.63 14.74 -6.28
N TRP A 305 6.51 14.42 -6.94
CA TRP A 305 5.42 15.35 -7.22
C TRP A 305 4.18 14.94 -6.44
N ILE A 306 3.57 15.89 -5.76
CA ILE A 306 2.25 15.75 -5.12
C ILE A 306 1.37 16.88 -5.63
N GLN A 307 0.39 16.53 -6.44
CA GLN A 307 -0.50 17.49 -7.13
C GLN A 307 -1.76 16.75 -7.61
N LYS A 308 -2.72 17.46 -8.17
CA LYS A 308 -3.99 16.85 -8.59
C LYS A 308 -3.85 15.89 -9.77
N ASP A 309 -3.04 16.25 -10.75
CA ASP A 309 -2.89 15.52 -12.01
C ASP A 309 -1.53 15.79 -12.69
N ALA A 310 -1.27 15.11 -13.78
CA ALA A 310 -0.03 15.26 -14.55
C ALA A 310 0.17 16.64 -15.18
N LEU A 311 -0.88 17.45 -15.29
CA LEU A 311 -0.82 18.81 -15.84
C LEU A 311 -0.33 19.83 -14.81
N GLY A 312 -0.15 19.43 -13.56
CA GLY A 312 0.32 20.32 -12.49
C GLY A 312 -0.79 21.12 -11.83
N ASN A 313 -2.04 20.73 -11.99
CA ASN A 313 -3.14 21.36 -11.27
C ASN A 313 -3.03 21.13 -9.77
N LYS A 314 -3.50 22.09 -8.98
CA LYS A 314 -3.46 22.01 -7.53
C LYS A 314 -4.41 20.95 -6.99
N ALA A 315 -3.92 20.14 -6.06
CA ALA A 315 -4.76 19.35 -5.16
C ALA A 315 -5.59 20.28 -4.27
N THR A 316 -6.66 19.78 -3.69
CA THR A 316 -7.44 20.52 -2.69
C THR A 316 -6.73 20.53 -1.35
N LEU A 317 -6.21 19.38 -0.93
CA LEU A 317 -5.53 19.21 0.34
C LEU A 317 -4.36 18.23 0.21
N VAL A 318 -3.22 18.64 0.75
CA VAL A 318 -2.11 17.75 1.09
C VAL A 318 -1.86 17.88 2.58
N GLU A 319 -2.03 16.79 3.30
CA GLU A 319 -1.82 16.71 4.75
C GLU A 319 -0.72 15.71 5.05
N ASN A 320 0.30 16.16 5.76
CA ASN A 320 1.36 15.35 6.36
C ASN A 320 1.25 15.45 7.87
N ARG A 321 0.79 14.38 8.52
CA ARG A 321 0.45 14.37 9.95
C ARG A 321 1.30 13.33 10.67
N SER A 322 2.28 13.79 11.45
CA SER A 322 3.26 12.94 12.15
C SER A 322 3.87 11.86 11.24
N ALA A 323 4.14 12.23 10.00
CA ALA A 323 4.58 11.36 8.92
C ALA A 323 5.68 12.04 8.10
N ARG A 324 6.24 11.35 7.12
CA ARG A 324 7.33 11.85 6.28
C ARG A 324 6.94 11.98 4.82
N ILE A 325 7.27 13.12 4.22
CA ILE A 325 7.31 13.32 2.77
C ILE A 325 8.75 13.70 2.44
N GLN A 326 9.45 12.88 1.65
CA GLN A 326 10.90 13.03 1.51
C GLN A 326 11.40 12.65 0.12
N THR A 327 12.39 13.39 -0.37
CA THR A 327 13.27 12.96 -1.46
C THR A 327 14.70 12.83 -0.95
N ASN A 328 15.47 11.88 -1.50
CA ASN A 328 16.88 11.69 -1.13
C ASN A 328 17.82 12.62 -1.91
N SER A 329 17.64 12.71 -3.22
CA SER A 329 18.55 13.46 -4.10
C SER A 329 17.86 14.34 -5.14
N GLY A 330 16.54 14.24 -5.26
CA GLY A 330 15.76 14.98 -6.23
C GLY A 330 14.96 16.12 -5.64
N ASP A 331 14.24 16.79 -6.51
CA ASP A 331 13.35 17.90 -6.16
C ASP A 331 12.04 17.38 -5.57
N LEU A 332 11.48 18.16 -4.66
CA LEU A 332 10.13 17.95 -4.13
C LEU A 332 9.20 19.04 -4.67
N VAL A 333 8.12 18.64 -5.30
CA VAL A 333 7.12 19.54 -5.86
C VAL A 333 5.76 19.25 -5.22
N ILE A 334 5.20 20.25 -4.55
CA ILE A 334 3.85 20.16 -3.97
C ILE A 334 3.00 21.30 -4.53
N ARG A 335 1.88 20.96 -5.18
CA ARG A 335 0.90 21.91 -5.69
C ARG A 335 -0.47 21.62 -5.10
N THR A 336 -0.93 22.49 -4.23
CA THR A 336 -2.18 22.29 -3.49
C THR A 336 -2.81 23.62 -3.07
N ASN A 337 -4.11 23.63 -2.81
CA ASN A 337 -4.73 24.79 -2.20
C ASN A 337 -4.32 24.90 -0.72
N LYS A 338 -4.30 23.76 0.00
CA LYS A 338 -3.87 23.73 1.40
C LYS A 338 -2.79 22.66 1.60
N LEU A 339 -1.65 23.07 2.13
CA LEU A 339 -0.61 22.19 2.66
C LEU A 339 -0.63 22.26 4.18
N SER A 340 -0.82 21.12 4.83
CA SER A 340 -0.80 20.98 6.29
C SER A 340 0.30 20.02 6.69
N ASN A 341 1.36 20.51 7.32
CA ASN A 341 2.45 19.72 7.89
C ASN A 341 2.40 19.86 9.41
N VAL A 342 1.79 18.89 10.07
CA VAL A 342 1.40 19.04 11.47
C VAL A 342 1.74 17.80 12.30
N ARG A 343 2.11 18.05 13.53
CA ARG A 343 2.20 17.01 14.56
C ARG A 343 0.79 16.61 14.97
N ASP A 344 0.52 15.31 15.05
CA ASP A 344 -0.82 14.81 15.36
C ASP A 344 -1.23 15.12 16.81
N VAL A 345 -0.35 14.81 17.74
CA VAL A 345 -0.57 15.08 19.16
C VAL A 345 0.62 15.80 19.76
N LEU A 346 0.37 16.94 20.39
CA LEU A 346 1.32 17.62 21.24
C LEU A 346 0.56 18.16 22.46
N THR A 347 0.64 17.44 23.56
CA THR A 347 0.01 17.88 24.82
C THR A 347 1.06 18.48 25.72
N ILE A 348 0.90 19.76 26.01
CA ILE A 348 1.73 20.51 26.92
C ILE A 348 0.94 20.72 28.21
N VAL A 349 1.58 20.42 29.32
CA VAL A 349 0.95 20.59 30.67
C VAL A 349 1.83 21.48 31.47
N THR A 350 1.19 22.46 32.15
CA THR A 350 1.83 23.28 33.15
C THR A 350 1.41 22.76 34.52
N GLN A 351 2.37 22.42 35.32
CA GLN A 351 2.16 21.90 36.68
C GLN A 351 2.91 22.74 37.71
N SER A 352 2.27 23.05 38.80
CA SER A 352 2.93 23.62 39.96
C SER A 352 3.62 22.51 40.75
N GLU A 353 4.83 22.76 41.17
CA GLU A 353 5.58 21.87 42.03
C GLU A 353 6.17 22.64 43.22
N ALA A 354 6.24 21.99 44.37
CA ALA A 354 6.89 22.56 45.52
C ALA A 354 8.40 22.75 45.27
N VAL A 355 8.90 23.85 45.73
CA VAL A 355 10.34 24.14 45.61
C VAL A 355 11.03 23.74 46.90
N ASP A 356 12.14 23.00 46.72
CA ASP A 356 13.03 22.72 47.86
C ASP A 356 13.76 23.98 48.30
N ASN A 357 13.21 24.59 49.32
CA ASN A 357 13.77 25.81 49.89
C ASN A 357 15.13 25.61 50.56
N GLU A 358 15.42 24.42 51.05
CA GLU A 358 16.71 24.13 51.69
C GLU A 358 17.88 24.15 50.69
N GLY A 359 17.71 23.48 49.57
CA GLY A 359 18.72 23.48 48.49
C GLY A 359 18.96 24.88 47.94
N MET A 360 17.95 25.73 47.91
CA MET A 360 18.07 27.08 47.37
C MET A 360 18.62 28.10 48.37
N ARG A 361 18.61 27.83 49.64
CA ARG A 361 19.24 28.67 50.67
C ARG A 361 20.71 28.91 50.43
N ILE A 362 21.40 27.87 49.93
CA ILE A 362 22.83 27.92 49.60
C ILE A 362 23.12 28.96 48.53
N TYR A 363 22.30 29.03 47.52
CA TYR A 363 22.42 30.01 46.45
C TYR A 363 21.94 31.40 46.80
N GLY A 364 21.13 31.48 47.80
CA GLY A 364 20.56 32.74 48.26
C GLY A 364 21.49 33.54 49.18
N VAL A 365 22.57 32.98 49.61
CA VAL A 365 23.50 33.70 50.48
C VAL A 365 24.43 34.59 49.64
N LEU A 366 24.10 35.86 49.62
CA LEU A 366 24.77 36.82 48.73
C LEU A 366 25.30 38.03 49.46
N PHE A 367 25.92 37.86 50.59
CA PHE A 367 26.18 39.03 51.38
C PHE A 367 27.64 39.28 51.56
N ASN A 368 27.98 40.50 51.35
CA ASN A 368 29.16 41.07 51.96
C ASN A 368 28.82 41.54 53.34
N ALA A 369 29.58 41.13 54.28
CA ALA A 369 29.47 41.67 55.62
C ALA A 369 29.87 43.13 55.65
N HIS A 370 28.99 43.92 56.18
CA HIS A 370 29.25 45.30 56.38
C HIS A 370 28.77 45.71 57.77
N LYS A 371 29.38 46.76 58.24
CA LYS A 371 28.93 47.34 59.48
C LYS A 371 27.50 47.78 59.40
N ASN A 372 26.85 47.81 60.53
CA ASN A 372 25.45 48.06 60.84
C ASN A 372 24.51 48.67 59.77
N GLY A 373 24.99 49.57 58.94
CA GLY A 373 24.18 50.20 57.90
C GLY A 373 23.75 49.25 56.77
N ASP A 374 24.68 48.36 56.36
CA ASP A 374 24.47 47.47 55.22
C ASP A 374 23.52 46.31 55.56
N ILE A 375 23.40 45.96 56.82
CA ILE A 375 22.47 44.92 57.24
C ILE A 375 21.04 45.36 56.92
N LYS A 376 20.69 46.59 57.23
CA LYS A 376 19.37 47.14 56.95
C LYS A 376 19.13 47.15 55.42
N ASN A 377 20.06 47.65 54.68
CA ASN A 377 19.95 47.75 53.21
C ASN A 377 19.77 46.35 52.57
N ARG A 378 20.44 45.37 53.12
CA ARG A 378 20.31 44.03 52.60
C ARG A 378 19.02 43.35 52.99
N GLN A 379 18.44 43.61 54.14
CA GLN A 379 17.13 43.18 54.51
C GLN A 379 16.07 43.82 53.61
N ASP A 380 16.26 45.05 53.25
CA ASP A 380 15.33 45.78 52.38
C ASP A 380 15.30 45.23 50.93
N LEU A 381 16.28 44.42 50.56
CA LEU A 381 16.24 43.69 49.31
C LEU A 381 15.25 42.54 49.28
N TYR A 382 14.77 42.14 50.45
CA TYR A 382 13.82 41.04 50.58
C TYR A 382 12.44 41.55 50.91
N GLN A 383 11.42 40.99 50.34
CA GLN A 383 10.04 41.35 50.60
C GLN A 383 9.56 40.77 51.95
N GLU A 384 8.77 41.51 52.63
CA GLU A 384 8.31 41.11 53.96
C GLU A 384 7.22 40.04 53.95
N ASP A 385 6.62 39.80 52.84
CA ASP A 385 5.56 38.81 52.66
C ASP A 385 6.06 37.36 52.57
N TYR A 386 7.35 37.14 52.55
CA TYR A 386 7.89 35.81 52.66
C TYR A 386 7.97 35.32 54.09
N ALA A 387 7.51 34.11 54.33
CA ALA A 387 7.31 33.60 55.68
C ALA A 387 8.59 33.21 56.44
N LYS A 388 9.65 32.82 55.70
CA LYS A 388 10.88 32.30 56.29
C LYS A 388 11.99 33.32 56.27
N ARG A 389 12.57 33.52 57.43
CA ARG A 389 13.74 34.39 57.62
C ARG A 389 14.84 33.62 58.35
N GLU A 390 16.04 33.77 57.88
CA GLU A 390 17.21 33.17 58.49
C GLU A 390 18.25 34.23 58.81
N LYS A 391 18.97 33.95 59.86
CA LYS A 391 20.08 34.79 60.29
C LYS A 391 21.38 34.07 60.01
N TRP A 392 22.28 34.77 59.39
CA TRP A 392 23.66 34.31 59.22
C TRP A 392 24.64 35.27 59.88
N MET A 393 25.65 34.67 60.49
CA MET A 393 26.86 35.43 60.82
C MET A 393 27.81 35.31 59.65
N LEU A 394 28.13 36.44 59.08
CA LEU A 394 29.05 36.51 57.98
C LEU A 394 30.48 36.45 58.49
N PRO A 395 31.43 35.92 57.67
CA PRO A 395 32.85 35.99 58.01
C PRO A 395 33.30 37.41 58.32
N CYS A 396 34.04 37.54 59.39
CA CYS A 396 34.46 38.82 59.87
C CYS A 396 35.96 38.72 60.31
N ASP A 397 36.65 39.82 60.18
CA ASP A 397 38.07 39.90 60.59
C ASP A 397 38.20 40.07 62.11
N SER A 398 37.17 40.62 62.73
CA SER A 398 37.06 40.74 64.17
C SER A 398 35.63 40.65 64.65
N VAL A 399 35.44 40.26 65.91
CA VAL A 399 34.11 40.15 66.51
C VAL A 399 33.35 41.48 66.57
N GLU A 400 34.08 42.55 66.67
CA GLU A 400 33.47 43.91 66.76
C GLU A 400 32.93 44.39 65.42
N GLU A 401 33.41 43.80 64.33
CA GLU A 401 32.98 44.13 62.98
C GLU A 401 31.93 43.13 62.45
N CYS A 402 31.71 42.06 63.16
CA CYS A 402 30.72 41.06 62.78
C CYS A 402 29.32 41.57 62.90
N THR A 403 28.51 41.19 61.95
CA THR A 403 27.11 41.55 61.95
C THR A 403 26.27 40.36 61.45
N TYR A 404 25.06 40.28 61.96
CA TYR A 404 24.10 39.29 61.48
C TYR A 404 23.31 39.86 60.34
N VAL A 405 23.21 39.10 59.29
CA VAL A 405 22.32 39.40 58.18
C VAL A 405 21.10 38.54 58.29
N THR A 406 19.95 39.15 58.33
CA THR A 406 18.68 38.47 58.23
C THR A 406 18.19 38.60 56.80
N ARG A 407 17.89 37.51 56.18
CA ARG A 407 17.25 37.55 54.90
C ARG A 407 16.01 36.66 54.90
N ASN A 408 15.11 37.02 54.02
CA ASN A 408 13.96 36.21 53.73
C ASN A 408 14.30 35.38 52.47
N ILE A 409 14.47 34.12 52.69
CA ILE A 409 14.91 33.21 51.58
C ILE A 409 13.79 33.08 50.59
N ASP A 410 12.57 33.10 51.06
CA ASP A 410 11.40 32.87 50.24
C ASP A 410 11.12 34.03 49.26
N ARG A 411 11.71 35.19 49.48
CA ARG A 411 11.68 36.25 48.50
C ARG A 411 12.26 35.89 47.14
N TRP A 412 13.25 35.07 47.19
CA TRP A 412 13.99 34.69 46.02
C TRP A 412 13.54 33.33 45.48
N ILE A 413 12.86 32.60 46.34
CA ILE A 413 12.50 31.23 46.11
C ILE A 413 11.01 31.11 46.46
N PRO A 414 10.14 31.09 45.47
CA PRO A 414 8.72 30.87 45.73
C PRO A 414 8.52 29.46 46.29
N ASP A 415 7.48 29.30 47.12
CA ASP A 415 7.11 28.00 47.66
C ASP A 415 6.66 27.02 46.59
N GLU A 416 6.21 27.54 45.50
CA GLU A 416 5.81 26.79 44.32
C GLU A 416 6.41 27.41 43.06
N ARG A 417 6.75 26.58 42.14
CA ARG A 417 7.09 27.02 40.80
C ARG A 417 6.23 26.28 39.77
N THR A 418 5.94 26.95 38.71
CA THR A 418 5.29 26.32 37.55
C THR A 418 6.32 25.75 36.63
N ARG A 419 6.11 24.51 36.22
CA ARG A 419 6.91 23.85 35.25
C ARG A 419 6.04 23.43 34.06
N THR A 420 6.45 23.81 32.88
CA THR A 420 5.81 23.39 31.62
C THR A 420 6.58 22.26 31.01
N PHE A 421 5.92 21.16 30.69
CA PHE A 421 6.55 20.00 30.05
C PHE A 421 5.60 19.33 29.09
N VAL A 422 6.17 18.60 28.16
CA VAL A 422 5.40 17.80 27.21
C VAL A 422 4.93 16.52 27.90
N LYS A 423 3.63 16.36 28.03
CA LYS A 423 2.98 15.18 28.62
C LYS A 423 2.90 14.03 27.62
N MET A 424 2.54 14.35 26.38
CA MET A 424 2.41 13.39 25.30
C MET A 424 2.70 14.07 23.97
N SER A 425 3.42 13.38 23.11
CA SER A 425 3.63 13.84 21.74
C SER A 425 3.78 12.66 20.80
N THR A 426 3.21 12.79 19.61
CA THR A 426 3.59 12.00 18.45
C THR A 426 4.84 12.59 17.81
N PRO A 427 5.53 11.87 16.90
CA PRO A 427 6.63 12.46 16.14
C PRO A 427 6.18 13.71 15.37
N GLU A 428 7.12 14.62 15.12
CA GLU A 428 6.88 15.72 14.20
C GLU A 428 6.63 15.22 12.78
N ALA A 429 5.80 15.93 12.04
CA ALA A 429 5.67 15.73 10.60
C ALA A 429 6.89 16.35 9.90
N VAL A 430 7.43 15.66 8.92
CA VAL A 430 8.65 16.08 8.20
C VAL A 430 8.39 16.13 6.70
N ILE A 431 8.63 17.30 6.12
CA ILE A 431 8.75 17.49 4.68
C ILE A 431 10.22 17.84 4.40
N ASP A 432 10.93 16.97 3.66
CA ASP A 432 12.37 17.07 3.47
C ASP A 432 12.74 16.83 2.01
N SER A 433 13.30 17.83 1.36
CA SER A 433 13.81 17.70 0.00
C SER A 433 15.32 17.49 -0.01
N GLY A 434 15.76 16.47 -0.73
CA GLY A 434 17.18 16.21 -0.96
C GLY A 434 17.85 17.20 -1.91
N LYS A 435 17.07 18.04 -2.59
CA LYS A 435 17.54 19.11 -3.47
C LYS A 435 16.69 20.35 -3.24
N ASN A 436 15.87 20.78 -4.20
CA ASN A 436 15.00 21.95 -4.04
C ASN A 436 13.58 21.53 -3.66
N SER A 437 12.87 22.40 -2.97
CA SER A 437 11.48 22.24 -2.62
C SER A 437 10.63 23.31 -3.30
N PHE A 438 9.76 22.91 -4.20
CA PHE A 438 8.83 23.80 -4.91
C PHE A 438 7.42 23.64 -4.35
N ILE A 439 7.05 24.54 -3.46
CA ILE A 439 5.74 24.51 -2.82
C ILE A 439 4.87 25.61 -3.38
N ASN A 440 3.80 25.25 -4.08
CA ASN A 440 2.77 26.16 -4.55
C ASN A 440 1.47 25.85 -3.79
N ALA A 441 1.30 26.52 -2.66
CA ALA A 441 0.13 26.38 -1.79
C ALA A 441 -0.55 27.74 -1.57
N ASP A 442 -1.88 27.75 -1.57
CA ASP A 442 -2.63 28.98 -1.22
C ASP A 442 -2.60 29.19 0.31
N LEU A 443 -2.56 28.11 1.06
CA LEU A 443 -2.41 28.11 2.51
C LEU A 443 -1.38 27.05 2.92
N LEU A 444 -0.36 27.47 3.65
CA LEU A 444 0.63 26.59 4.27
C LEU A 444 0.48 26.66 5.80
N LEU A 445 0.24 25.54 6.43
CA LEU A 445 0.31 25.35 7.87
C LEU A 445 1.47 24.40 8.18
N ASN A 446 2.47 24.90 8.92
CA ASN A 446 3.53 24.06 9.49
C ASN A 446 3.50 24.23 11.02
N ASP A 447 2.94 23.24 11.71
CA ASP A 447 2.69 23.31 13.14
C ASP A 447 3.43 22.19 13.89
N ALA A 448 4.31 22.60 14.81
CA ALA A 448 5.16 21.71 15.60
C ALA A 448 5.88 20.64 14.75
N SER A 449 6.33 21.00 13.54
CA SER A 449 6.77 20.10 12.48
C SER A 449 7.91 20.74 11.67
N ILE A 450 8.53 19.95 10.79
CA ILE A 450 9.75 20.32 10.06
C ILE A 450 9.44 20.43 8.56
N LEU A 451 9.86 21.55 7.98
CA LEU A 451 9.91 21.79 6.54
C LEU A 451 11.33 22.21 6.19
N LYS A 452 12.02 21.43 5.36
CA LYS A 452 13.40 21.71 4.99
C LYS A 452 13.76 21.23 3.59
N ALA A 453 14.82 21.81 3.02
CA ALA A 453 15.42 21.38 1.78
C ALA A 453 16.96 21.52 1.90
N LYS A 454 17.71 20.73 1.12
CA LYS A 454 19.17 20.94 1.00
C LYS A 454 19.51 22.13 0.11
N GLY A 455 18.67 22.39 -0.88
CA GLY A 455 18.74 23.56 -1.75
C GLY A 455 17.71 24.63 -1.36
N ASP A 456 17.06 25.23 -2.34
CA ASP A 456 16.09 26.30 -2.15
C ASP A 456 14.69 25.74 -1.78
N ILE A 457 13.93 26.57 -1.04
CA ILE A 457 12.52 26.32 -0.74
C ILE A 457 11.68 27.38 -1.42
#